data_2772d2f45dffddf56d5b2a2f2a0596a5
#
_entry.id   2772d2f45dffddf56d5b2a2f2a0596a5
#
_cell.length_a   1.000
_cell.length_b   1.000
_cell.length_c   1.000
_cell.angle_alpha   90.00
_cell.angle_beta   90.00
_cell.angle_gamma   90.00
#
_symmetry.space_group_name_H-M   'P 1'
#
loop_
_entity.id
_entity.type
_entity.pdbx_description
1 polymer ?
#
loop_
_entity_poly.entity_id
_entity_poly.type
_entity_poly.pdbx_seq_one_letter_code
_entity_poly.pdbx_strand_id
1 'polypeptide(L)'
;MTLEELKNRVIFQVNADADDLSDYEPHLTGYINRGYNLLLFALVKRRIPSADFPTLSEDEDTPKIPAWTHGALADYATWLVYRNGNPQKQSRGQAYLYAFHEIETECKAASSGYSIDGSTGEIVEGSTIPPQFYNVYPEAAP
;
A
#
# COMPACT_ATOMS: atom_id res chain seq x y z
N MET A 1 1.93 3.83 10.38
CA MET A 1 2.19 2.51 10.98
C MET A 1 3.58 2.05 10.59
N THR A 2 4.29 1.47 11.54
CA THR A 2 5.59 0.85 11.25
C THR A 2 5.40 -0.54 10.64
N LEU A 3 6.47 -1.11 10.10
CA LEU A 3 6.43 -2.48 9.58
C LEU A 3 6.00 -3.46 10.67
N GLU A 4 6.51 -3.30 11.89
CA GLU A 4 6.12 -4.14 13.02
C GLU A 4 4.60 -4.06 13.28
N GLU A 5 4.07 -2.85 13.30
CA GLU A 5 2.63 -2.65 13.51
C GLU A 5 1.80 -3.26 12.38
N LEU A 6 2.28 -3.16 11.15
CA LEU A 6 1.60 -3.78 10.00
C LEU A 6 1.61 -5.31 10.10
N LYS A 7 2.75 -5.88 10.46
CA LYS A 7 2.85 -7.34 10.66
C LYS A 7 1.91 -7.81 11.77
N ASN A 8 1.88 -7.08 12.88
CA ASN A 8 1.01 -7.43 13.99
C ASN A 8 -0.47 -7.33 13.60
N ARG A 9 -0.82 -6.37 12.78
CA ARG A 9 -2.19 -6.24 12.28
C ARG A 9 -2.58 -7.42 11.39
N VAL A 10 -1.67 -7.87 10.53
CA VAL A 10 -1.92 -9.07 9.72
C VAL A 10 -2.13 -10.28 10.61
N ILE A 11 -1.27 -10.48 11.60
CA ILE A 11 -1.37 -11.59 12.54
C ILE A 11 -2.73 -11.54 13.25
N PHE A 12 -3.15 -10.36 13.67
CA PHE A 12 -4.45 -10.18 14.31
C PHE A 12 -5.61 -10.51 13.35
N GLN A 13 -5.52 -10.07 12.11
CA GLN A 13 -6.57 -10.31 11.11
C GLN A 13 -6.68 -11.78 10.72
N VAL A 14 -5.56 -12.50 10.75
CA VAL A 14 -5.51 -13.93 10.40
C VAL A 14 -5.73 -14.82 11.62
N ASN A 15 -5.98 -14.25 12.75
CA ASN A 15 -5.94 -14.82 14.09
C ASN A 15 -6.62 -16.20 14.29
N ALA A 16 -7.46 -16.62 13.39
CA ALA A 16 -8.20 -17.88 13.57
C ALA A 16 -7.31 -19.12 13.60
N ASP A 17 -6.09 -19.03 13.05
CA ASP A 17 -5.23 -20.19 12.86
C ASP A 17 -3.83 -19.91 13.39
N ALA A 18 -3.69 -19.82 14.71
CA ALA A 18 -2.40 -19.58 15.34
C ALA A 18 -1.35 -20.65 14.98
N ASP A 19 -1.79 -21.85 14.67
CA ASP A 19 -0.89 -22.94 14.28
C ASP A 19 -0.22 -22.69 12.94
N ASP A 20 -0.79 -21.83 12.10
CA ASP A 20 -0.25 -21.52 10.77
C ASP A 20 0.71 -20.35 10.79
N LEU A 21 0.90 -19.70 11.93
CA LEU A 21 1.75 -18.52 12.04
C LEU A 21 3.16 -18.77 11.51
N SER A 22 3.74 -19.90 11.85
CA SER A 22 5.09 -20.24 11.39
C SER A 22 5.18 -20.41 9.87
N ASP A 23 4.07 -20.73 9.22
CA ASP A 23 4.05 -20.94 7.78
C ASP A 23 4.08 -19.63 7.00
N TYR A 24 3.44 -18.58 7.51
CA TYR A 24 3.34 -17.32 6.78
C TYR A 24 4.15 -16.16 7.38
N GLU A 25 4.52 -16.24 8.64
CA GLU A 25 5.26 -15.16 9.31
C GLU A 25 6.53 -14.75 8.56
N PRO A 26 7.36 -15.69 8.04
CA PRO A 26 8.55 -15.29 7.28
C PRO A 26 8.25 -14.52 6.00
N HIS A 27 7.03 -14.59 5.51
CA HIS A 27 6.64 -13.97 4.25
C HIS A 27 5.93 -12.64 4.43
N LEU A 28 5.60 -12.25 5.67
CA LEU A 28 4.80 -11.05 5.91
C LEU A 28 5.42 -9.78 5.37
N THR A 29 6.72 -9.59 5.59
CA THR A 29 7.41 -8.41 5.08
C THR A 29 7.30 -8.31 3.56
N GLY A 30 7.52 -9.42 2.86
CA GLY A 30 7.40 -9.47 1.42
C GLY A 30 5.99 -9.18 0.94
N TYR A 31 4.98 -9.71 1.62
CA TYR A 31 3.58 -9.47 1.29
C TYR A 31 3.20 -8.00 1.48
N ILE A 32 3.64 -7.40 2.58
CA ILE A 32 3.39 -5.99 2.85
C ILE A 32 4.06 -5.12 1.78
N ASN A 33 5.29 -5.45 1.40
CA ASN A 33 5.99 -4.70 0.37
C ASN A 33 5.33 -4.82 -1.00
N ARG A 34 4.72 -5.93 -1.31
CA ARG A 34 3.97 -6.07 -2.57
C ARG A 34 2.79 -5.09 -2.62
N GLY A 35 2.03 -5.01 -1.54
CA GLY A 35 0.96 -4.02 -1.44
C GLY A 35 1.50 -2.60 -1.51
N TYR A 36 2.60 -2.34 -0.84
CA TYR A 36 3.25 -1.03 -0.83
C TYR A 36 3.60 -0.59 -2.26
N ASN A 37 4.21 -1.48 -3.03
CA ASN A 37 4.57 -1.16 -4.40
C ASN A 37 3.35 -0.85 -5.27
N LEU A 38 2.25 -1.58 -5.06
CA LEU A 38 1.01 -1.34 -5.80
C LEU A 38 0.41 0.02 -5.47
N LEU A 39 0.37 0.38 -4.18
CA LEU A 39 -0.17 1.68 -3.78
C LEU A 39 0.73 2.83 -4.20
N LEU A 40 2.04 2.62 -4.12
CA LEU A 40 2.99 3.62 -4.57
C LEU A 40 2.81 3.92 -6.06
N PHE A 41 2.69 2.88 -6.87
CA PHE A 41 2.42 3.03 -8.29
C PHE A 41 1.10 3.76 -8.54
N ALA A 42 0.06 3.42 -7.77
CA ALA A 42 -1.24 4.06 -7.91
C ALA A 42 -1.18 5.56 -7.59
N LEU A 43 -0.38 5.94 -6.58
CA LEU A 43 -0.25 7.33 -6.17
C LEU A 43 0.52 8.17 -7.17
N VAL A 44 1.61 7.65 -7.71
CA VAL A 44 2.50 8.44 -8.57
C VAL A 44 2.25 8.23 -10.05
N LYS A 45 1.51 7.19 -10.41
CA LYS A 45 1.14 6.85 -11.80
C LYS A 45 2.31 6.87 -12.77
N ARG A 46 3.47 6.46 -12.30
CA ARG A 46 4.63 6.30 -13.17
C ARG A 46 5.41 5.08 -12.77
N ARG A 47 6.13 4.53 -13.72
CA ARG A 47 6.98 3.38 -13.47
C ARG A 47 8.17 3.79 -12.62
N ILE A 48 8.40 3.07 -11.54
CA ILE A 48 9.54 3.27 -10.66
C ILE A 48 10.50 2.11 -10.87
N PRO A 49 11.79 2.37 -11.16
CA PRO A 49 12.78 1.30 -11.25
C PRO A 49 12.84 0.52 -9.94
N SER A 50 13.03 -0.79 -10.03
CA SER A 50 13.05 -1.67 -8.86
C SER A 50 14.05 -1.22 -7.80
N ALA A 51 15.18 -0.67 -8.22
CA ALA A 51 16.20 -0.20 -7.28
C ALA A 51 15.75 1.01 -6.46
N ASP A 52 14.74 1.74 -6.93
CA ASP A 52 14.27 2.95 -6.29
C ASP A 52 13.05 2.73 -5.40
N PHE A 53 12.52 1.50 -5.35
CA PHE A 53 11.41 1.22 -4.45
C PHE A 53 11.86 1.35 -2.99
N PRO A 54 11.17 2.18 -2.20
CA PRO A 54 11.50 2.34 -0.78
C PRO A 54 10.97 1.17 0.04
N THR A 55 11.61 0.02 -0.11
CA THR A 55 11.19 -1.24 0.50
C THR A 55 11.32 -1.19 2.02
N LEU A 56 10.34 -1.73 2.72
CA LEU A 56 10.40 -1.87 4.17
C LEU A 56 11.24 -3.10 4.52
N SER A 57 12.14 -2.96 5.48
CA SER A 57 13.00 -4.06 5.92
C SER A 57 13.10 -4.18 7.44
N GLU A 58 13.19 -3.06 8.14
CA GLU A 58 13.32 -3.06 9.60
C GLU A 58 11.98 -2.80 10.26
N ASP A 59 11.82 -3.29 11.49
CA ASP A 59 10.54 -3.19 12.21
C ASP A 59 10.08 -1.76 12.40
N GLU A 60 10.98 -0.81 12.52
CA GLU A 60 10.66 0.60 12.71
C GLU A 60 10.44 1.35 11.40
N ASP A 61 10.66 0.71 10.25
CA ASP A 61 10.42 1.35 8.96
C ASP A 61 8.95 1.69 8.77
N THR A 62 8.70 2.86 8.21
CA THR A 62 7.34 3.34 7.95
C THR A 62 7.16 3.55 6.44
N PRO A 63 6.05 3.08 5.86
CA PRO A 63 5.79 3.33 4.45
C PRO A 63 5.75 4.83 4.15
N LYS A 64 6.38 5.21 3.07
CA LYS A 64 6.47 6.63 2.64
C LYS A 64 5.27 7.02 1.79
N ILE A 65 4.10 6.58 2.16
CA ILE A 65 2.82 6.94 1.55
C ILE A 65 1.93 7.48 2.65
N PRO A 66 0.86 8.19 2.31
CA PRO A 66 0.00 8.81 3.31
C PRO A 66 -0.50 7.83 4.37
N ALA A 67 -0.60 8.29 5.59
CA ALA A 67 -0.99 7.45 6.72
C ALA A 67 -2.34 6.74 6.50
N TRP A 68 -3.26 7.38 5.80
CA TRP A 68 -4.57 6.78 5.53
C TRP A 68 -4.51 5.54 4.64
N THR A 69 -3.39 5.31 3.96
CA THR A 69 -3.21 4.13 3.10
C THR A 69 -2.59 2.95 3.83
N HIS A 70 -2.00 3.18 5.01
CA HIS A 70 -1.18 2.15 5.66
C HIS A 70 -1.95 0.88 5.99
N GLY A 71 -3.19 1.02 6.47
CA GLY A 71 -4.01 -0.14 6.81
C GLY A 71 -4.26 -1.08 5.63
N ALA A 72 -4.30 -0.53 4.43
CA ALA A 72 -4.51 -1.34 3.23
C ALA A 72 -3.35 -2.29 2.95
N LEU A 73 -2.13 -1.93 3.38
CA LEU A 73 -0.98 -2.81 3.23
C LEU A 73 -1.15 -4.10 4.04
N ALA A 74 -1.68 -3.98 5.26
CA ALA A 74 -2.01 -5.14 6.07
C ALA A 74 -3.14 -5.95 5.45
N ASP A 75 -4.14 -5.29 4.88
CA ASP A 75 -5.24 -5.97 4.21
C ASP A 75 -4.76 -6.80 3.02
N TYR A 76 -3.88 -6.23 2.20
CA TYR A 76 -3.32 -6.95 1.07
C TYR A 76 -2.51 -8.17 1.52
N ALA A 77 -1.68 -8.00 2.55
CA ALA A 77 -0.89 -9.10 3.09
C ALA A 77 -1.79 -10.19 3.67
N THR A 78 -2.86 -9.81 4.36
CA THR A 78 -3.84 -10.76 4.90
C THR A 78 -4.49 -11.55 3.78
N TRP A 79 -4.88 -10.89 2.69
CA TRP A 79 -5.41 -11.59 1.53
C TRP A 79 -4.40 -12.58 0.96
N LEU A 80 -3.13 -12.20 0.85
CA LEU A 80 -2.10 -13.10 0.34
C LEU A 80 -1.92 -14.33 1.24
N VAL A 81 -2.01 -14.17 2.56
CA VAL A 81 -1.96 -15.30 3.48
C VAL A 81 -3.13 -16.25 3.22
N TYR A 82 -4.35 -15.70 3.13
CA TYR A 82 -5.54 -16.53 2.92
C TYR A 82 -5.59 -17.15 1.53
N ARG A 83 -5.01 -16.51 0.53
CA ARG A 83 -5.02 -17.01 -0.85
C ARG A 83 -4.42 -18.41 -0.98
N ASN A 84 -3.46 -18.72 -0.13
CA ASN A 84 -2.76 -19.99 -0.16
C ASN A 84 -3.48 -21.09 0.65
N GLY A 85 -4.64 -20.79 1.22
CA GLY A 85 -5.39 -21.73 2.03
C GLY A 85 -6.46 -22.49 1.23
N ASN A 86 -7.31 -23.18 1.98
CA ASN A 86 -8.44 -23.89 1.39
C ASN A 86 -9.52 -22.90 0.90
N PRO A 87 -10.59 -23.38 0.21
CA PRO A 87 -11.63 -22.49 -0.33
C PRO A 87 -12.29 -21.60 0.71
N GLN A 88 -12.45 -22.06 1.95
CA GLN A 88 -13.02 -21.23 3.00
C GLN A 88 -12.09 -20.08 3.38
N LYS A 89 -10.81 -20.34 3.48
CA LYS A 89 -9.80 -19.32 3.75
C LYS A 89 -9.72 -18.33 2.60
N GLN A 90 -9.74 -18.81 1.37
CA GLN A 90 -9.74 -17.95 0.20
C GLN A 90 -10.96 -17.03 0.19
N SER A 91 -12.11 -17.54 0.57
CA SER A 91 -13.33 -16.74 0.67
C SER A 91 -13.21 -15.65 1.72
N ARG A 92 -12.62 -15.96 2.88
CA ARG A 92 -12.39 -14.96 3.93
C ARG A 92 -11.45 -13.86 3.45
N GLY A 93 -10.45 -14.22 2.65
CA GLY A 93 -9.47 -13.26 2.14
C GLY A 93 -10.07 -12.24 1.18
N GLN A 94 -11.18 -12.55 0.52
CA GLN A 94 -11.77 -11.66 -0.46
C GLN A 94 -12.16 -10.29 0.11
N ALA A 95 -12.68 -10.26 1.34
CA ALA A 95 -13.04 -9.00 1.96
C ALA A 95 -11.83 -8.07 2.12
N TYR A 96 -10.68 -8.64 2.45
CA TYR A 96 -9.44 -7.87 2.58
C TYR A 96 -8.93 -7.38 1.22
N LEU A 97 -9.08 -8.18 0.19
CA LEU A 97 -8.72 -7.75 -1.15
C LEU A 97 -9.61 -6.58 -1.62
N TYR A 98 -10.91 -6.64 -1.35
CA TYR A 98 -11.80 -5.54 -1.68
C TYR A 98 -11.44 -4.27 -0.92
N ALA A 99 -11.13 -4.40 0.37
CA ALA A 99 -10.71 -3.24 1.16
C ALA A 99 -9.44 -2.61 0.59
N PHE A 100 -8.49 -3.44 0.16
CA PHE A 100 -7.28 -2.95 -0.49
C PHE A 100 -7.60 -2.21 -1.78
N HIS A 101 -8.44 -2.77 -2.63
CA HIS A 101 -8.77 -2.15 -3.91
C HIS A 101 -9.52 -0.83 -3.75
N GLU A 102 -10.31 -0.67 -2.70
CA GLU A 102 -10.96 0.61 -2.41
C GLU A 102 -9.91 1.69 -2.15
N ILE A 103 -8.92 1.38 -1.35
CA ILE A 103 -7.83 2.33 -1.07
C ILE A 103 -6.98 2.55 -2.31
N GLU A 104 -6.71 1.52 -3.08
CA GLU A 104 -5.98 1.66 -4.34
C GLU A 104 -6.70 2.61 -5.30
N THR A 105 -8.01 2.50 -5.38
CA THR A 105 -8.83 3.39 -6.21
C THR A 105 -8.74 4.83 -5.72
N GLU A 106 -8.78 5.03 -4.40
CA GLU A 106 -8.60 6.37 -3.82
C GLU A 106 -7.21 6.92 -4.12
N CYS A 107 -6.18 6.08 -4.09
CA CYS A 107 -4.83 6.49 -4.46
C CYS A 107 -4.76 6.96 -5.91
N LYS A 108 -5.40 6.24 -6.81
CA LYS A 108 -5.47 6.63 -8.22
C LYS A 108 -6.17 7.97 -8.40
N ALA A 109 -7.23 8.20 -7.66
CA ALA A 109 -7.97 9.46 -7.71
C ALA A 109 -7.15 10.62 -7.14
N ALA A 110 -6.33 10.35 -6.13
CA ALA A 110 -5.52 11.37 -5.47
C ALA A 110 -4.15 11.57 -6.11
N SER A 111 -3.82 10.83 -7.15
CA SER A 111 -2.45 10.76 -7.69
C SER A 111 -1.89 12.08 -8.17
N SER A 112 -2.72 13.02 -8.57
CA SER A 112 -2.25 14.36 -8.97
C SER A 112 -1.70 15.17 -7.81
N GLY A 113 -1.98 14.76 -6.57
CA GLY A 113 -1.51 15.45 -5.37
C GLY A 113 -0.20 14.91 -4.81
N TYR A 114 0.38 13.88 -5.44
CA TYR A 114 1.57 13.23 -4.90
C TYR A 114 2.65 13.08 -5.96
N SER A 115 3.90 13.14 -5.51
CA SER A 115 5.06 12.93 -6.36
C SER A 115 6.16 12.26 -5.55
N ILE A 116 7.16 11.72 -6.26
CA ILE A 116 8.34 11.16 -5.61
C ILE A 116 9.47 12.17 -5.71
N ASP A 117 10.12 12.46 -4.58
CA ASP A 117 11.34 13.25 -4.56
C ASP A 117 12.45 12.41 -5.21
N GLY A 118 13.02 12.90 -6.30
CA GLY A 118 14.04 12.18 -7.04
C GLY A 118 15.35 11.98 -6.29
N SER A 119 15.61 12.78 -5.25
CA SER A 119 16.86 12.69 -4.51
C SER A 119 16.74 11.77 -3.29
N THR A 120 15.57 11.73 -2.64
CA THR A 120 15.37 10.97 -1.41
C THR A 120 14.49 9.72 -1.59
N GLY A 121 13.77 9.63 -2.70
CA GLY A 121 12.81 8.56 -2.92
C GLY A 121 11.54 8.70 -2.09
N GLU A 122 11.34 9.83 -1.43
CA GLU A 122 10.18 10.05 -0.57
C GLU A 122 8.97 10.51 -1.37
N ILE A 123 7.79 10.08 -0.93
CA ILE A 123 6.53 10.58 -1.46
C ILE A 123 6.28 11.95 -0.86
N VAL A 124 6.11 12.92 -1.73
CA VAL A 124 5.85 14.30 -1.34
C VAL A 124 4.39 14.60 -1.61
N GLU A 125 3.68 15.06 -0.60
CA GLU A 125 2.33 15.54 -0.77
C GLU A 125 2.39 16.90 -1.48
N GLY A 126 1.52 17.04 -2.44
CA GLY A 126 1.58 18.21 -3.29
C GLY A 126 2.21 17.85 -4.62
N SER A 127 1.57 18.27 -5.68
CA SER A 127 2.01 17.97 -7.03
C SER A 127 3.19 18.82 -7.42
N THR A 128 4.10 18.26 -8.20
CA THR A 128 5.12 19.06 -8.89
C THR A 128 4.52 19.78 -10.09
N ILE A 129 3.30 19.46 -10.45
CA ILE A 129 2.58 20.15 -11.49
C ILE A 129 2.24 21.55 -11.00
N PRO A 130 2.62 22.61 -11.74
CA PRO A 130 2.32 23.96 -11.31
C PRO A 130 0.81 24.15 -11.12
N PRO A 131 0.39 24.95 -10.15
CA PRO A 131 -1.03 25.19 -9.87
C PRO A 131 -1.84 25.62 -11.07
N GLN A 132 -1.25 26.30 -12.02
CA GLN A 132 -1.95 26.73 -13.20
C GLN A 132 -2.47 25.58 -14.04
N PHE A 133 -1.94 24.38 -13.87
CA PHE A 133 -2.49 23.20 -14.55
C PHE A 133 -3.87 22.84 -14.06
N TYR A 134 -4.13 23.08 -12.79
CA TYR A 134 -5.44 22.83 -12.22
C TYR A 134 -6.42 23.90 -12.64
N ASN A 135 -5.91 25.06 -13.00
CA ASN A 135 -6.74 26.19 -13.38
C ASN A 135 -6.94 26.28 -14.89
N VAL A 136 -6.34 25.38 -15.63
CA VAL A 136 -6.48 25.34 -17.08
C VAL A 136 -7.86 24.83 -17.49
N TYR A 137 -8.49 24.12 -16.60
CA TYR A 137 -9.79 23.58 -16.87
C TYR A 137 -10.82 24.68 -16.78
N PRO A 138 -11.97 24.44 -17.29
CA PRO A 138 -12.90 25.44 -17.70
C PRO A 138 -13.17 26.54 -16.73
N GLU A 139 -13.15 26.17 -15.55
CA GLU A 139 -13.35 27.15 -14.54
C GLU A 139 -12.25 28.15 -14.57
N ALA A 140 -11.16 27.73 -15.07
CA ALA A 140 -10.01 28.59 -15.10
C ALA A 140 -10.16 29.67 -16.13
N ALA A 141 -11.14 29.58 -16.90
CA ALA A 141 -11.35 30.69 -17.78
C ALA A 141 -12.02 31.77 -16.97
N PRO A 142 -11.42 32.60 -16.44
CA PRO A 142 -12.04 33.74 -15.77
C PRO A 142 -12.38 34.80 -16.75
#